data_4f2f5552656108ca621fef2fee866b9b
#
_entry.id   4f2f5552656108ca621fef2fee866b9b
#
_cell.length_a   1.000
_cell.length_b   1.000
_cell.length_c   1.000
_cell.angle_alpha   90.00
_cell.angle_beta   90.00
_cell.angle_gamma   90.00
#
_symmetry.space_group_name_H-M   'P 1'
#
loop_
_entity.id
_entity.type
_entity.pdbx_description
1 polymer ?
#
loop_
_entity_poly.entity_id
_entity_poly.type
_entity_poly.pdbx_seq_one_letter_code
_entity_poly.pdbx_strand_id
1 'polypeptide(L)'
;MKAIANFKKALKAKKAVKIIAGIDNFDAENVLKVAKAAERGGADAIDIAASEDLIKLVRENTSLAVFVSSTDPEELLMAKNAGADALEIGNFDAYYRKGVRISAEEVLEIAQKTVELVGNDIMICATVPGHIDISKQVKLAQDLEALGVDLIQTEGSATVEAQSAGARGLIEKAIVSVANTVELCKNVEIPVMTASGITCTTAPMAFAAGASAVGVGSCVNKLSSELEMTATVMSIVNAVKAEKTSAELV
;
A
#
# COMPACT_ATOMS: atom_id res chain seq x y z
N MET A 1 -15.20 6.07 10.90
CA MET A 1 -15.80 4.71 10.97
C MET A 1 -16.32 4.18 9.62
N LYS A 2 -17.00 4.98 8.78
CA LYS A 2 -17.53 4.49 7.48
C LYS A 2 -16.44 4.21 6.45
N ALA A 3 -15.40 5.02 6.38
CA ALA A 3 -14.31 4.90 5.42
C ALA A 3 -13.56 3.57 5.55
N ILE A 4 -13.05 3.27 6.73
CA ILE A 4 -12.34 2.01 6.99
C ILE A 4 -13.23 0.77 6.80
N ALA A 5 -14.53 0.88 7.10
CA ALA A 5 -15.47 -0.22 6.85
C ALA A 5 -15.62 -0.50 5.34
N ASN A 6 -15.65 0.55 4.51
CA ASN A 6 -15.67 0.41 3.05
C ASN A 6 -14.38 -0.23 2.54
N PHE A 7 -13.21 0.22 3.03
CA PHE A 7 -11.93 -0.39 2.68
C PHE A 7 -11.89 -1.88 3.08
N LYS A 8 -12.28 -2.22 4.31
CA LYS A 8 -12.34 -3.62 4.77
C LYS A 8 -13.29 -4.47 3.93
N LYS A 9 -14.40 -3.89 3.46
CA LYS A 9 -15.32 -4.57 2.52
C LYS A 9 -14.65 -4.84 1.16
N ALA A 10 -13.96 -3.85 0.59
CA ALA A 10 -13.21 -4.01 -0.67
C ALA A 10 -12.06 -5.01 -0.51
N LEU A 11 -11.34 -4.98 0.62
CA LEU A 11 -10.29 -5.92 0.98
C LEU A 11 -10.81 -7.37 1.02
N LYS A 12 -11.95 -7.61 1.69
CA LYS A 12 -12.60 -8.93 1.73
C LYS A 12 -13.06 -9.39 0.34
N ALA A 13 -13.49 -8.46 -0.52
CA ALA A 13 -13.87 -8.75 -1.90
C ALA A 13 -12.66 -8.95 -2.83
N LYS A 14 -11.43 -8.81 -2.33
CA LYS A 14 -10.18 -8.85 -3.10
C LYS A 14 -10.19 -7.85 -4.27
N LYS A 15 -10.55 -6.60 -3.99
CA LYS A 15 -10.67 -5.50 -4.97
C LYS A 15 -10.24 -4.15 -4.41
N ALA A 16 -9.55 -4.11 -3.25
CA ALA A 16 -9.18 -2.85 -2.63
C ALA A 16 -8.03 -2.15 -3.38
N VAL A 17 -8.13 -0.84 -3.51
CA VAL A 17 -7.12 0.03 -4.12
C VAL A 17 -6.75 1.13 -3.14
N LYS A 18 -5.49 1.15 -2.70
CA LYS A 18 -4.89 2.20 -1.88
C LYS A 18 -3.93 3.02 -2.73
N ILE A 19 -4.09 4.34 -2.74
CA ILE A 19 -3.13 5.26 -3.37
C ILE A 19 -2.15 5.74 -2.32
N ILE A 20 -0.85 5.82 -2.67
CA ILE A 20 0.23 6.15 -1.76
C ILE A 20 0.81 7.51 -2.17
N ALA A 21 0.67 8.51 -1.30
CA ALA A 21 1.27 9.84 -1.52
C ALA A 21 2.78 9.82 -1.25
N GLY A 22 3.23 9.02 -0.28
CA GLY A 22 4.63 8.80 0.09
C GLY A 22 4.89 9.05 1.57
N ILE A 23 5.70 8.18 2.20
CA ILE A 23 6.06 8.25 3.62
C ILE A 23 6.90 9.50 3.97
N ASP A 24 7.62 10.06 3.01
CA ASP A 24 8.47 11.25 3.12
C ASP A 24 7.88 12.48 2.39
N ASN A 25 6.61 12.42 1.99
CA ASN A 25 5.93 13.52 1.32
C ASN A 25 5.15 14.38 2.32
N PHE A 26 5.74 15.48 2.75
CA PHE A 26 5.13 16.46 3.65
C PHE A 26 4.62 17.72 2.92
N ASP A 27 4.62 17.74 1.59
CA ASP A 27 4.04 18.82 0.79
C ASP A 27 2.49 18.73 0.82
N ALA A 28 1.87 19.58 1.61
CA ALA A 28 0.43 19.61 1.84
C ALA A 28 -0.38 19.80 0.54
N GLU A 29 0.11 20.61 -0.39
CA GLU A 29 -0.56 20.84 -1.68
C GLU A 29 -0.50 19.58 -2.55
N ASN A 30 0.66 18.94 -2.62
CA ASN A 30 0.83 17.71 -3.36
C ASN A 30 0.02 16.54 -2.75
N VAL A 31 0.10 16.35 -1.43
CA VAL A 31 -0.67 15.31 -0.72
C VAL A 31 -2.17 15.48 -0.94
N LEU A 32 -2.68 16.71 -0.82
CA LEU A 32 -4.11 17.00 -1.05
C LEU A 32 -4.52 16.73 -2.51
N LYS A 33 -3.66 17.08 -3.47
CA LYS A 33 -3.87 16.80 -4.89
C LYS A 33 -3.97 15.28 -5.15
N VAL A 34 -3.05 14.50 -4.60
CA VAL A 34 -3.07 13.03 -4.70
C VAL A 34 -4.33 12.45 -4.04
N ALA A 35 -4.70 12.94 -2.85
CA ALA A 35 -5.88 12.46 -2.11
C ALA A 35 -7.19 12.73 -2.86
N LYS A 36 -7.35 13.93 -3.42
CA LYS A 36 -8.52 14.28 -4.27
C LYS A 36 -8.57 13.44 -5.54
N ALA A 37 -7.42 13.22 -6.18
CA ALA A 37 -7.34 12.36 -7.35
C ALA A 37 -7.68 10.90 -7.03
N ALA A 38 -7.22 10.40 -5.88
CA ALA A 38 -7.56 9.06 -5.39
C ALA A 38 -9.08 8.90 -5.19
N GLU A 39 -9.72 9.85 -4.51
CA GLU A 39 -11.17 9.82 -4.29
C GLU A 39 -11.96 9.91 -5.59
N ARG A 40 -11.66 10.89 -6.44
CA ARG A 40 -12.32 11.06 -7.74
C ARG A 40 -12.11 9.87 -8.67
N GLY A 41 -10.96 9.24 -8.59
CA GLY A 41 -10.62 8.03 -9.34
C GLY A 41 -11.28 6.75 -8.81
N GLY A 42 -11.94 6.81 -7.64
CA GLY A 42 -12.69 5.69 -7.05
C GLY A 42 -11.81 4.71 -6.26
N ALA A 43 -10.65 5.13 -5.75
CA ALA A 43 -9.85 4.37 -4.81
C ALA A 43 -10.58 4.17 -3.47
N ASP A 44 -10.13 3.22 -2.66
CA ASP A 44 -10.75 2.87 -1.38
C ASP A 44 -10.00 3.50 -0.19
N ALA A 45 -8.72 3.83 -0.37
CA ALA A 45 -7.87 4.44 0.65
C ALA A 45 -6.78 5.34 0.06
N ILE A 46 -6.28 6.23 0.92
CA ILE A 46 -5.08 7.06 0.70
C ILE A 46 -4.09 6.77 1.82
N ASP A 47 -2.81 6.72 1.49
CA ASP A 47 -1.71 6.57 2.44
C ASP A 47 -0.81 7.81 2.39
N ILE A 48 -0.54 8.40 3.55
CA ILE A 48 0.18 9.67 3.72
C ILE A 48 1.27 9.57 4.78
N ALA A 49 2.20 10.51 4.78
CA ALA A 49 3.22 10.64 5.82
C ALA A 49 2.61 10.98 7.20
N ALA A 50 3.30 10.59 8.27
CA ALA A 50 2.88 10.84 9.64
C ALA A 50 3.01 12.32 10.01
N SER A 51 1.89 13.05 9.91
CA SER A 51 1.75 14.45 10.27
C SER A 51 0.32 14.76 10.67
N GLU A 52 0.10 15.35 11.84
CA GLU A 52 -1.22 15.76 12.32
C GLU A 52 -1.92 16.68 11.32
N ASP A 53 -1.18 17.65 10.77
CA ASP A 53 -1.72 18.63 9.81
C ASP A 53 -2.16 17.95 8.51
N LEU A 54 -1.37 16.99 7.99
CA LEU A 54 -1.73 16.25 6.79
C LEU A 54 -2.95 15.34 7.02
N ILE A 55 -3.00 14.66 8.17
CA ILE A 55 -4.14 13.81 8.55
C ILE A 55 -5.42 14.65 8.57
N LYS A 56 -5.40 15.79 9.27
CA LYS A 56 -6.52 16.71 9.35
C LYS A 56 -6.92 17.24 7.96
N LEU A 57 -5.94 17.70 7.18
CA LEU A 57 -6.17 18.23 5.83
C LEU A 57 -6.85 17.20 4.93
N VAL A 58 -6.38 15.95 4.92
CA VAL A 58 -6.95 14.90 4.07
C VAL A 58 -8.35 14.50 4.54
N ARG A 59 -8.56 14.37 5.86
CA ARG A 59 -9.87 14.03 6.42
C ARG A 59 -10.95 15.09 6.18
N GLU A 60 -10.57 16.37 6.17
CA GLU A 60 -11.49 17.46 5.87
C GLU A 60 -11.88 17.54 4.38
N ASN A 61 -11.07 16.95 3.51
CA ASN A 61 -11.21 17.09 2.05
C ASN A 61 -11.58 15.80 1.31
N THR A 62 -11.55 14.63 1.95
CA THR A 62 -11.89 13.35 1.33
C THR A 62 -12.69 12.45 2.27
N SER A 63 -13.39 11.47 1.69
CA SER A 63 -14.10 10.41 2.42
C SER A 63 -13.37 9.07 2.40
N LEU A 64 -12.12 9.04 1.92
CA LEU A 64 -11.29 7.84 1.86
C LEU A 64 -10.88 7.34 3.24
N ALA A 65 -10.56 6.06 3.34
CA ALA A 65 -9.82 5.56 4.50
C ALA A 65 -8.40 6.14 4.49
N VAL A 66 -8.00 6.77 5.59
CA VAL A 66 -6.68 7.41 5.73
C VAL A 66 -5.73 6.45 6.43
N PHE A 67 -4.79 5.91 5.67
CA PHE A 67 -3.62 5.21 6.18
C PHE A 67 -2.51 6.22 6.45
N VAL A 68 -1.75 5.99 7.50
CA VAL A 68 -0.59 6.83 7.84
C VAL A 68 0.63 5.94 8.01
N SER A 69 1.67 6.24 7.23
CA SER A 69 2.91 5.47 7.17
C SER A 69 4.01 6.12 7.99
N SER A 70 4.67 5.34 8.84
CA SER A 70 5.92 5.68 9.50
C SER A 70 6.74 4.43 9.87
N THR A 71 8.00 4.63 10.20
CA THR A 71 8.89 3.64 10.84
C THR A 71 9.11 3.96 12.33
N ASP A 72 8.50 5.02 12.84
CA ASP A 72 8.56 5.41 14.24
C ASP A 72 7.23 5.09 14.94
N PRO A 73 7.22 4.19 15.95
CA PRO A 73 6.01 3.83 16.69
C PRO A 73 5.31 5.00 17.38
N GLU A 74 6.07 6.02 17.82
CA GLU A 74 5.49 7.22 18.45
C GLU A 74 4.76 8.11 17.42
N GLU A 75 5.29 8.22 16.19
CA GLU A 75 4.59 8.88 15.09
C GLU A 75 3.31 8.13 14.70
N LEU A 76 3.31 6.79 14.75
CA LEU A 76 2.11 5.98 14.52
C LEU A 76 1.08 6.15 15.63
N LEU A 77 1.51 6.26 16.90
CA LEU A 77 0.62 6.61 18.01
C LEU A 77 0.02 8.02 17.85
N MET A 78 0.84 9.00 17.48
CA MET A 78 0.37 10.36 17.15
C MET A 78 -0.67 10.29 16.02
N ALA A 79 -0.39 9.54 14.95
CA ALA A 79 -1.30 9.40 13.80
C ALA A 79 -2.66 8.80 14.21
N LYS A 80 -2.67 7.77 15.06
CA LYS A 80 -3.91 7.22 15.65
C LYS A 80 -4.69 8.30 16.39
N ASN A 81 -4.04 9.07 17.26
CA ASN A 81 -4.66 10.11 18.06
C ASN A 81 -5.18 11.28 17.19
N ALA A 82 -4.49 11.59 16.09
CA ALA A 82 -4.91 12.57 15.08
C ALA A 82 -6.08 12.10 14.20
N GLY A 83 -6.47 10.83 14.32
CA GLY A 83 -7.65 10.28 13.66
C GLY A 83 -7.37 9.53 12.35
N ALA A 84 -6.19 8.94 12.17
CA ALA A 84 -5.94 7.96 11.12
C ALA A 84 -6.95 6.79 11.22
N ASP A 85 -7.36 6.23 10.08
CA ASP A 85 -8.23 5.06 10.03
C ASP A 85 -7.44 3.75 10.07
N ALA A 86 -6.18 3.78 9.66
CA ALA A 86 -5.22 2.67 9.72
C ALA A 86 -3.79 3.19 9.80
N LEU A 87 -2.90 2.37 10.34
CA LEU A 87 -1.47 2.65 10.44
C LEU A 87 -0.70 1.71 9.52
N GLU A 88 0.40 2.22 8.94
CA GLU A 88 1.29 1.40 8.14
C GLU A 88 2.74 1.51 8.63
N ILE A 89 3.30 0.37 8.97
CA ILE A 89 4.72 0.23 9.27
C ILE A 89 5.43 0.00 7.95
N GLY A 90 6.08 1.03 7.41
CA GLY A 90 6.85 0.86 6.20
C GLY A 90 6.62 1.87 5.10
N ASN A 91 6.58 1.38 3.86
CA ASN A 91 6.88 2.09 2.62
C ASN A 91 8.37 2.44 2.53
N PHE A 92 9.23 1.43 2.64
CA PHE A 92 10.68 1.60 2.78
C PHE A 92 11.40 2.10 1.51
N ASP A 93 10.73 2.20 0.36
CA ASP A 93 11.30 2.71 -0.90
C ASP A 93 12.03 4.06 -0.74
N ALA A 94 11.53 4.94 0.14
CA ALA A 94 12.15 6.24 0.44
C ALA A 94 13.53 6.07 1.12
N TYR A 95 13.67 5.06 1.97
CA TYR A 95 14.92 4.74 2.68
C TYR A 95 15.94 4.09 1.75
N TYR A 96 15.51 3.22 0.85
CA TYR A 96 16.40 2.57 -0.10
C TYR A 96 17.08 3.57 -1.02
N ARG A 97 16.39 4.62 -1.42
CA ARG A 97 16.99 5.72 -2.21
C ARG A 97 18.09 6.47 -1.45
N LYS A 98 18.05 6.43 -0.11
CA LYS A 98 19.06 6.99 0.79
C LYS A 98 20.14 5.97 1.17
N GLY A 99 20.12 4.77 0.58
CA GLY A 99 21.07 3.69 0.86
C GLY A 99 20.80 2.90 2.15
N VAL A 100 19.69 3.18 2.84
CA VAL A 100 19.29 2.47 4.06
C VAL A 100 18.52 1.21 3.69
N ARG A 101 18.82 0.09 4.35
CA ARG A 101 18.11 -1.18 4.21
C ARG A 101 17.55 -1.57 5.57
N ILE A 102 16.28 -1.86 5.61
CA ILE A 102 15.58 -2.29 6.83
C ILE A 102 15.55 -3.82 6.84
N SER A 103 16.02 -4.42 7.91
CA SER A 103 16.04 -5.88 8.09
C SER A 103 14.67 -6.41 8.55
N ALA A 104 14.49 -7.74 8.49
CA ALA A 104 13.29 -8.38 9.02
C ALA A 104 13.15 -8.15 10.53
N GLU A 105 14.25 -8.22 11.25
CA GLU A 105 14.33 -8.03 12.70
C GLU A 105 13.92 -6.60 13.10
N GLU A 106 14.40 -5.59 12.35
CA GLU A 106 14.02 -4.19 12.58
C GLU A 106 12.54 -3.96 12.33
N VAL A 107 11.96 -4.53 11.25
CA VAL A 107 10.51 -4.42 10.99
C VAL A 107 9.71 -5.04 12.12
N LEU A 108 10.12 -6.23 12.61
CA LEU A 108 9.41 -6.91 13.69
C LEU A 108 9.51 -6.11 15.01
N GLU A 109 10.66 -5.53 15.31
CA GLU A 109 10.85 -4.68 16.50
C GLU A 109 9.96 -3.43 16.44
N ILE A 110 9.89 -2.75 15.29
CA ILE A 110 8.99 -1.60 15.08
C ILE A 110 7.53 -2.04 15.26
N ALA A 111 7.15 -3.19 14.69
CA ALA A 111 5.79 -3.72 14.80
C ALA A 111 5.40 -4.05 16.25
N GLN A 112 6.29 -4.68 17.01
CA GLN A 112 6.07 -5.00 18.42
C GLN A 112 5.82 -3.72 19.23
N LYS A 113 6.70 -2.72 19.11
CA LYS A 113 6.54 -1.43 19.79
C LYS A 113 5.27 -0.69 19.37
N THR A 114 4.94 -0.74 18.07
CA THR A 114 3.72 -0.12 17.57
C THR A 114 2.47 -0.76 18.17
N VAL A 115 2.36 -2.11 18.15
CA VAL A 115 1.21 -2.83 18.72
C VAL A 115 1.08 -2.57 20.22
N GLU A 116 2.20 -2.54 20.95
CA GLU A 116 2.22 -2.20 22.39
C GLU A 116 1.66 -0.80 22.66
N LEU A 117 2.02 0.19 21.84
CA LEU A 117 1.61 1.59 22.03
C LEU A 117 0.16 1.85 21.57
N VAL A 118 -0.22 1.30 20.40
CA VAL A 118 -1.52 1.66 19.80
C VAL A 118 -2.65 0.71 20.20
N GLY A 119 -2.35 -0.50 20.69
CA GLY A 119 -3.36 -1.52 20.99
C GLY A 119 -4.04 -2.10 19.74
N ASN A 120 -5.21 -2.72 19.94
CA ASN A 120 -5.90 -3.52 18.91
C ASN A 120 -7.16 -2.84 18.33
N ASP A 121 -7.38 -1.57 18.54
CA ASP A 121 -8.59 -0.84 18.12
C ASP A 121 -8.41 -0.07 16.79
N ILE A 122 -7.24 -0.14 16.21
CA ILE A 122 -6.92 0.43 14.89
C ILE A 122 -6.29 -0.65 13.99
N MET A 123 -6.60 -0.60 12.69
CA MET A 123 -6.00 -1.51 11.71
C MET A 123 -4.52 -1.21 11.52
N ILE A 124 -3.69 -2.24 11.59
CA ILE A 124 -2.25 -2.16 11.36
C ILE A 124 -1.88 -2.92 10.08
N CYS A 125 -1.23 -2.24 9.16
CA CYS A 125 -0.58 -2.79 7.99
C CYS A 125 0.94 -2.79 8.22
N ALA A 126 1.65 -3.83 7.78
CA ALA A 126 3.10 -3.85 7.83
C ALA A 126 3.69 -4.25 6.46
N THR A 127 4.66 -3.47 6.02
CA THR A 127 5.41 -3.74 4.80
C THR A 127 6.51 -4.77 5.07
N VAL A 128 6.55 -5.81 4.25
CA VAL A 128 7.63 -6.80 4.23
C VAL A 128 8.68 -6.36 3.21
N PRO A 129 9.95 -6.13 3.61
CA PRO A 129 10.98 -5.65 2.71
C PRO A 129 11.25 -6.60 1.55
N GLY A 130 11.18 -6.09 0.31
CA GLY A 130 11.33 -6.91 -0.90
C GLY A 130 12.77 -7.29 -1.25
N HIS A 131 13.76 -6.73 -0.56
CA HIS A 131 15.19 -6.99 -0.81
C HIS A 131 15.77 -8.16 0.00
N ILE A 132 15.05 -8.67 1.00
CA ILE A 132 15.47 -9.83 1.79
C ILE A 132 15.01 -11.13 1.13
N ASP A 133 15.67 -12.24 1.47
CA ASP A 133 15.33 -13.55 0.91
C ASP A 133 13.88 -13.94 1.18
N ILE A 134 13.24 -14.63 0.23
CA ILE A 134 11.83 -14.99 0.32
C ILE A 134 11.49 -15.82 1.58
N SER A 135 12.40 -16.69 2.01
CA SER A 135 12.23 -17.45 3.26
C SER A 135 12.15 -16.55 4.50
N LYS A 136 12.93 -15.45 4.51
CA LYS A 136 12.89 -14.46 5.57
C LYS A 136 11.63 -13.58 5.47
N GLN A 137 11.18 -13.27 4.25
CA GLN A 137 9.91 -12.56 4.04
C GLN A 137 8.73 -13.36 4.59
N VAL A 138 8.67 -14.66 4.28
CA VAL A 138 7.62 -15.56 4.79
C VAL A 138 7.66 -15.63 6.32
N LYS A 139 8.84 -15.85 6.91
CA LYS A 139 8.97 -15.89 8.36
C LYS A 139 8.54 -14.58 9.03
N LEU A 140 8.98 -13.44 8.49
CA LEU A 140 8.55 -12.13 8.99
C LEU A 140 7.04 -11.95 8.90
N ALA A 141 6.42 -12.31 7.77
CA ALA A 141 4.98 -12.18 7.60
C ALA A 141 4.19 -13.01 8.61
N GLN A 142 4.65 -14.26 8.90
CA GLN A 142 4.07 -15.11 9.94
C GLN A 142 4.24 -14.52 11.34
N ASP A 143 5.40 -13.93 11.65
CA ASP A 143 5.64 -13.29 12.94
C ASP A 143 4.77 -12.03 13.11
N LEU A 144 4.59 -11.25 12.05
CA LEU A 144 3.70 -10.08 12.04
C LEU A 144 2.23 -10.49 12.22
N GLU A 145 1.79 -11.58 11.56
CA GLU A 145 0.45 -12.14 11.75
C GLU A 145 0.25 -12.61 13.20
N ALA A 146 1.21 -13.34 13.77
CA ALA A 146 1.16 -13.80 15.15
C ALA A 146 1.14 -12.64 16.16
N LEU A 147 1.73 -11.50 15.80
CA LEU A 147 1.73 -10.27 16.60
C LEU A 147 0.37 -9.54 16.56
N GLY A 148 -0.50 -9.85 15.61
CA GLY A 148 -1.81 -9.22 15.46
C GLY A 148 -1.85 -8.10 14.41
N VAL A 149 -0.91 -8.07 13.47
CA VAL A 149 -1.00 -7.21 12.27
C VAL A 149 -2.17 -7.67 11.40
N ASP A 150 -2.94 -6.74 10.85
CA ASP A 150 -4.17 -7.02 10.11
C ASP A 150 -3.96 -7.21 8.60
N LEU A 151 -2.87 -6.67 8.05
CA LEU A 151 -2.60 -6.60 6.62
C LEU A 151 -1.09 -6.61 6.36
N ILE A 152 -0.63 -7.49 5.48
CA ILE A 152 0.74 -7.47 4.98
C ILE A 152 0.79 -6.67 3.68
N GLN A 153 1.76 -5.77 3.54
CA GLN A 153 2.08 -5.16 2.25
C GLN A 153 3.37 -5.75 1.70
N THR A 154 3.36 -6.21 0.45
CA THR A 154 4.60 -6.60 -0.23
C THR A 154 5.32 -5.36 -0.76
N GLU A 155 6.60 -5.48 -0.95
CA GLU A 155 7.42 -4.46 -1.56
C GLU A 155 8.29 -5.06 -2.66
N GLY A 156 8.55 -4.27 -3.71
CA GLY A 156 9.51 -4.63 -4.74
C GLY A 156 10.93 -4.39 -4.26
N SER A 157 11.90 -4.91 -4.99
CA SER A 157 13.26 -4.45 -4.85
C SER A 157 13.35 -3.02 -5.41
N ALA A 158 13.74 -2.06 -4.60
CA ALA A 158 13.85 -0.63 -4.95
C ALA A 158 14.80 -0.34 -6.14
N THR A 159 15.54 -1.34 -6.57
CA THR A 159 16.57 -1.25 -7.61
C THR A 159 16.15 -1.91 -8.93
N VAL A 160 14.92 -2.40 -9.04
CA VAL A 160 14.46 -2.97 -10.31
C VAL A 160 14.14 -1.85 -11.29
N GLU A 161 15.09 -1.54 -12.15
CA GLU A 161 14.87 -0.71 -13.32
C GLU A 161 14.39 -1.57 -14.49
N ALA A 162 13.32 -1.10 -15.15
CA ALA A 162 12.85 -1.78 -16.33
C ALA A 162 13.92 -1.73 -17.45
N GLN A 163 14.22 -2.87 -18.02
CA GLN A 163 15.12 -2.98 -19.16
C GLN A 163 14.39 -2.77 -20.50
N SER A 164 13.06 -2.85 -20.48
CA SER A 164 12.21 -2.75 -21.66
C SER A 164 11.27 -1.55 -21.58
N ALA A 165 10.82 -1.08 -22.73
CA ALA A 165 9.76 -0.06 -22.82
C ALA A 165 8.35 -0.68 -22.79
N GLY A 166 7.32 0.18 -22.58
CA GLY A 166 5.92 -0.20 -22.66
C GLY A 166 5.49 -1.21 -21.60
N ALA A 167 4.49 -2.03 -21.93
CA ALA A 167 3.89 -2.99 -21.00
C ALA A 167 4.90 -3.98 -20.41
N ARG A 168 5.88 -4.42 -21.20
CA ARG A 168 6.94 -5.31 -20.73
C ARG A 168 7.74 -4.68 -19.59
N GLY A 169 8.17 -3.43 -19.71
CA GLY A 169 8.90 -2.73 -18.67
C GLY A 169 8.05 -2.50 -17.40
N LEU A 170 6.73 -2.29 -17.55
CA LEU A 170 5.82 -2.21 -16.41
C LEU A 170 5.76 -3.55 -15.65
N ILE A 171 5.70 -4.66 -16.36
CA ILE A 171 5.72 -6.00 -15.78
C ILE A 171 7.04 -6.29 -15.08
N GLU A 172 8.17 -5.94 -15.72
CA GLU A 172 9.51 -6.10 -15.13
C GLU A 172 9.63 -5.38 -13.78
N LYS A 173 9.05 -4.19 -13.64
CA LYS A 173 9.03 -3.45 -12.36
C LYS A 173 8.18 -4.10 -11.28
N ALA A 174 7.09 -4.75 -11.64
CA ALA A 174 6.15 -5.35 -10.70
C ALA A 174 6.48 -6.80 -10.34
N ILE A 175 7.33 -7.48 -11.13
CA ILE A 175 7.49 -8.94 -11.06
C ILE A 175 7.91 -9.42 -9.66
N VAL A 176 8.78 -8.68 -8.97
CA VAL A 176 9.26 -9.05 -7.63
C VAL A 176 8.09 -9.00 -6.64
N SER A 177 7.34 -7.90 -6.61
CA SER A 177 6.19 -7.74 -5.71
C SER A 177 5.11 -8.77 -5.96
N VAL A 178 4.83 -9.07 -7.23
CA VAL A 178 3.83 -10.09 -7.62
C VAL A 178 4.30 -11.49 -7.20
N ALA A 179 5.59 -11.82 -7.41
CA ALA A 179 6.15 -13.09 -6.99
C ALA A 179 6.12 -13.26 -5.46
N ASN A 180 6.52 -12.22 -4.71
CA ASN A 180 6.45 -12.20 -3.26
C ASN A 180 5.00 -12.38 -2.77
N THR A 181 4.02 -11.75 -3.43
CA THR A 181 2.60 -11.91 -3.10
C THR A 181 2.16 -13.37 -3.20
N VAL A 182 2.57 -14.11 -4.26
CA VAL A 182 2.25 -15.54 -4.40
C VAL A 182 2.72 -16.34 -3.19
N GLU A 183 3.96 -16.11 -2.74
CA GLU A 183 4.52 -16.87 -1.63
C GLU A 183 3.93 -16.45 -0.28
N LEU A 184 3.72 -15.14 -0.05
CA LEU A 184 3.12 -14.69 1.20
C LEU A 184 1.67 -15.16 1.34
N CYS A 185 0.85 -15.06 0.29
CA CYS A 185 -0.54 -15.54 0.30
C CYS A 185 -0.70 -17.06 0.58
N LYS A 186 0.35 -17.85 0.40
CA LYS A 186 0.35 -19.29 0.74
C LYS A 186 0.70 -19.56 2.20
N ASN A 187 1.30 -18.59 2.89
CA ASN A 187 1.95 -18.79 4.17
C ASN A 187 1.36 -17.97 5.32
N VAL A 188 0.40 -17.06 5.04
CA VAL A 188 -0.35 -16.31 6.05
C VAL A 188 -1.84 -16.36 5.74
N GLU A 189 -2.68 -16.22 6.76
CA GLU A 189 -4.16 -16.17 6.63
C GLU A 189 -4.68 -14.74 6.50
N ILE A 190 -3.92 -13.75 7.03
CA ILE A 190 -4.30 -12.35 6.90
C ILE A 190 -4.16 -11.85 5.46
N PRO A 191 -4.94 -10.82 5.06
CA PRO A 191 -4.86 -10.27 3.71
C PRO A 191 -3.46 -9.80 3.32
N VAL A 192 -3.12 -9.96 2.05
CA VAL A 192 -1.88 -9.42 1.46
C VAL A 192 -2.23 -8.34 0.44
N MET A 193 -1.55 -7.20 0.53
CA MET A 193 -1.60 -6.09 -0.42
C MET A 193 -0.31 -6.08 -1.23
N THR A 194 -0.42 -6.04 -2.56
CA THR A 194 0.74 -5.93 -3.44
C THR A 194 1.05 -4.46 -3.71
N ALA A 195 2.27 -4.03 -3.41
CA ALA A 195 2.75 -2.68 -3.74
C ALA A 195 4.10 -2.73 -4.48
N SER A 196 4.54 -1.59 -4.98
CA SER A 196 5.69 -1.39 -5.87
C SER A 196 5.50 -1.90 -7.31
N GLY A 197 5.62 -1.00 -8.26
CA GLY A 197 5.48 -1.27 -9.69
C GLY A 197 4.04 -1.48 -10.16
N ILE A 198 3.05 -1.20 -9.32
CA ILE A 198 1.64 -1.41 -9.66
C ILE A 198 1.12 -0.28 -10.55
N THR A 199 0.48 -0.69 -11.66
CA THR A 199 -0.17 0.15 -12.67
C THR A 199 -1.46 -0.51 -13.13
N CYS A 200 -2.22 0.11 -14.04
CA CYS A 200 -3.41 -0.54 -14.62
C CYS A 200 -3.09 -1.86 -15.35
N THR A 201 -1.87 -2.02 -15.88
CA THR A 201 -1.40 -3.26 -16.53
C THR A 201 -1.09 -4.35 -15.51
N THR A 202 -0.49 -4.00 -14.36
CA THR A 202 0.05 -4.99 -13.41
C THR A 202 -0.87 -5.25 -12.21
N ALA A 203 -1.84 -4.37 -11.93
CA ALA A 203 -2.82 -4.59 -10.87
C ALA A 203 -3.62 -5.90 -11.02
N PRO A 204 -4.14 -6.27 -12.20
CA PRO A 204 -4.80 -7.56 -12.38
C PRO A 204 -3.90 -8.77 -12.09
N MET A 205 -2.58 -8.65 -12.36
CA MET A 205 -1.61 -9.71 -12.05
C MET A 205 -1.44 -9.89 -10.54
N ALA A 206 -1.43 -8.79 -9.77
CA ALA A 206 -1.37 -8.85 -8.31
C ALA A 206 -2.58 -9.62 -7.71
N PHE A 207 -3.79 -9.34 -8.19
CA PHE A 207 -4.98 -10.08 -7.74
C PHE A 207 -4.98 -11.54 -8.22
N ALA A 208 -4.49 -11.83 -9.42
CA ALA A 208 -4.28 -13.20 -9.88
C ALA A 208 -3.25 -13.96 -9.03
N ALA A 209 -2.28 -13.25 -8.45
CA ALA A 209 -1.30 -13.79 -7.50
C ALA A 209 -1.88 -14.05 -6.09
N GLY A 210 -3.12 -13.62 -5.82
CA GLY A 210 -3.81 -13.83 -4.55
C GLY A 210 -4.00 -12.58 -3.69
N ALA A 211 -3.51 -11.43 -4.11
CA ALA A 211 -3.66 -10.18 -3.36
C ALA A 211 -5.12 -9.87 -3.01
N SER A 212 -5.33 -9.26 -1.87
CA SER A 212 -6.61 -8.69 -1.44
C SER A 212 -6.72 -7.19 -1.74
N ALA A 213 -5.58 -6.54 -1.95
CA ALA A 213 -5.47 -5.14 -2.28
C ALA A 213 -4.24 -4.86 -3.15
N VAL A 214 -4.21 -3.67 -3.75
CA VAL A 214 -3.02 -3.09 -4.36
C VAL A 214 -2.69 -1.73 -3.76
N GLY A 215 -1.40 -1.48 -3.52
CA GLY A 215 -0.84 -0.19 -3.14
C GLY A 215 -0.17 0.47 -4.35
N VAL A 216 -0.57 1.69 -4.67
CA VAL A 216 -0.16 2.38 -5.89
C VAL A 216 0.49 3.71 -5.54
N GLY A 217 1.79 3.83 -5.77
CA GLY A 217 2.57 5.03 -5.48
C GLY A 217 2.97 5.78 -6.75
N SER A 218 4.15 5.51 -7.26
CA SER A 218 4.88 6.33 -8.23
C SER A 218 4.19 6.56 -9.58
N CYS A 219 3.28 5.71 -10.00
CA CYS A 219 2.54 5.94 -11.25
C CYS A 219 1.43 7.01 -11.10
N VAL A 220 1.12 7.41 -9.87
CA VAL A 220 0.16 8.48 -9.55
C VAL A 220 0.87 9.69 -8.97
N ASN A 221 1.61 9.54 -7.86
CA ASN A 221 2.15 10.65 -7.08
C ASN A 221 3.29 11.42 -7.78
N LYS A 222 3.84 10.90 -8.87
CA LYS A 222 4.85 11.58 -9.70
C LYS A 222 4.27 12.36 -10.88
N LEU A 223 2.95 12.30 -11.09
CA LEU A 223 2.28 13.08 -12.12
C LEU A 223 2.15 14.54 -11.70
N SER A 224 2.08 15.44 -12.65
CA SER A 224 2.12 16.89 -12.38
C SER A 224 0.74 17.49 -12.10
N SER A 225 -0.33 16.94 -12.69
CA SER A 225 -1.68 17.48 -12.58
C SER A 225 -2.65 16.52 -11.88
N GLU A 226 -3.61 17.09 -11.15
CA GLU A 226 -4.69 16.32 -10.51
C GLU A 226 -5.53 15.56 -11.56
N LEU A 227 -5.68 16.11 -12.77
CA LEU A 227 -6.41 15.44 -13.86
C LEU A 227 -5.72 14.17 -14.31
N GLU A 228 -4.39 14.21 -14.53
CA GLU A 228 -3.60 13.04 -14.91
C GLU A 228 -3.61 11.98 -13.80
N MET A 229 -3.46 12.41 -12.54
CA MET A 229 -3.55 11.52 -11.38
C MET A 229 -4.92 10.84 -11.33
N THR A 230 -6.01 11.60 -11.46
CA THR A 230 -7.39 11.08 -11.45
C THR A 230 -7.62 10.07 -12.58
N ALA A 231 -7.23 10.38 -13.80
CA ALA A 231 -7.37 9.49 -14.95
C ALA A 231 -6.58 8.18 -14.74
N THR A 232 -5.38 8.27 -14.16
CA THR A 232 -4.55 7.11 -13.86
C THR A 232 -5.19 6.24 -12.78
N VAL A 233 -5.70 6.84 -11.69
CA VAL A 233 -6.41 6.10 -10.63
C VAL A 233 -7.66 5.43 -11.20
N MET A 234 -8.46 6.13 -12.00
CA MET A 234 -9.64 5.55 -12.68
C MET A 234 -9.26 4.34 -13.53
N SER A 235 -8.16 4.43 -14.27
CA SER A 235 -7.69 3.32 -15.12
C SER A 235 -7.32 2.09 -14.28
N ILE A 236 -6.67 2.29 -13.12
CA ILE A 236 -6.32 1.21 -12.20
C ILE A 236 -7.57 0.61 -11.56
N VAL A 237 -8.46 1.46 -11.04
CA VAL A 237 -9.71 1.02 -10.41
C VAL A 237 -10.57 0.23 -11.39
N ASN A 238 -10.69 0.69 -12.64
CA ASN A 238 -11.41 -0.03 -13.67
C ASN A 238 -10.76 -1.38 -14.00
N ALA A 239 -9.42 -1.46 -14.08
CA ALA A 239 -8.73 -2.71 -14.32
C ALA A 239 -8.93 -3.75 -13.19
N VAL A 240 -9.13 -3.28 -11.94
CA VAL A 240 -9.34 -4.12 -10.75
C VAL A 240 -10.83 -4.48 -10.58
N LYS A 241 -11.73 -3.50 -10.77
CA LYS A 241 -13.17 -3.65 -10.47
C LYS A 241 -13.99 -4.08 -11.67
N ALA A 242 -13.41 -4.07 -12.89
CA ALA A 242 -14.10 -4.60 -14.06
C ALA A 242 -14.53 -6.06 -13.80
N GLU A 243 -15.83 -6.29 -13.87
CA GLU A 243 -16.32 -7.66 -13.94
C GLU A 243 -15.70 -8.29 -15.22
N LYS A 244 -15.13 -9.48 -15.08
CA LYS A 244 -14.81 -10.27 -16.26
C LYS A 244 -16.17 -10.50 -16.95
N THR A 245 -16.48 -9.68 -17.95
CA THR A 245 -17.45 -10.10 -18.95
C THR A 245 -16.90 -11.42 -19.47
N SER A 246 -17.62 -12.50 -19.20
CA SER A 246 -17.39 -13.79 -19.83
C SER A 246 -17.53 -13.55 -21.33
N ALA A 247 -16.45 -13.10 -21.97
CA ALA A 247 -16.32 -13.28 -23.40
C ALA A 247 -16.30 -14.78 -23.57
N GLU A 248 -17.41 -15.30 -24.03
CA GLU A 248 -17.52 -16.64 -24.59
C GLU A 248 -16.34 -16.83 -25.54
N LEU A 249 -15.37 -17.64 -25.07
CA LEU A 249 -14.37 -18.19 -25.97
C LEU A 249 -15.11 -19.21 -26.82
N VAL A 250 -15.56 -18.75 -27.96
CA VAL A 250 -15.97 -19.63 -29.09
C VAL A 250 -14.70 -20.10 -29.78
#